data_7ad2465ea0f1065e35488648fafa5af6
#
_entry.id   7ad2465ea0f1065e35488648fafa5af6
#
_cell.length_a   1.000
_cell.length_b   1.000
_cell.length_c   1.000
_cell.angle_alpha   90.00
_cell.angle_beta   90.00
_cell.angle_gamma   90.00
#
_symmetry.space_group_name_H-M   'P 1'
#
loop_
_entity.id
_entity.type
_entity.pdbx_description
1 polymer ?
#
loop_
_entity_poly.entity_id
_entity_poly.type
_entity_poly.pdbx_seq_one_letter_code
_entity_poly.pdbx_strand_id
1 'polypeptide(L)'
;MKETAKQNLAILAITILLGGIIFIGLNFIQPSLDRHQILKESIAETEEKIKITQEYLAKTQSLIENYNALAPQVENMEVALPDNPQTEQTLAILDKIGQDNNITFTRLNFQEIPKTDETGNITFGILEVRGTAVASYPDLKKFLEEVEKELRLADLKNLEMNPVIGVEEMQATGSKKSTAKKPSEPMFNVQLIYNFYYLP
;
A
#
# COMPACT_ATOMS: atom_id res chain seq x y z
N MET A 1 -17.32 -43.22 -95.48
CA MET A 1 -17.21 -43.72 -94.10
C MET A 1 -15.93 -43.27 -93.32
N LYS A 2 -14.83 -42.92 -93.94
CA LYS A 2 -13.58 -42.54 -93.23
C LYS A 2 -13.53 -41.10 -92.74
N GLU A 3 -14.29 -40.16 -93.29
CA GLU A 3 -14.33 -38.74 -92.84
C GLU A 3 -15.19 -38.51 -91.61
N THR A 4 -16.36 -39.16 -91.50
CA THR A 4 -17.22 -39.09 -90.34
C THR A 4 -16.60 -39.69 -89.10
N ALA A 5 -15.74 -40.73 -89.23
CA ALA A 5 -14.98 -41.32 -88.16
C ALA A 5 -13.92 -40.35 -87.64
N LYS A 6 -13.25 -39.58 -88.49
CA LYS A 6 -12.29 -38.54 -88.07
C LYS A 6 -12.90 -37.36 -87.40
N GLN A 7 -14.08 -36.92 -87.83
CA GLN A 7 -14.83 -35.84 -87.18
C GLN A 7 -15.33 -36.25 -85.79
N ASN A 8 -15.85 -37.46 -85.64
CA ASN A 8 -16.28 -37.96 -84.32
C ASN A 8 -15.12 -38.11 -83.35
N LEU A 9 -13.93 -38.50 -83.82
CA LEU A 9 -12.73 -38.62 -83.01
C LEU A 9 -12.18 -37.24 -82.61
N ALA A 10 -12.29 -36.24 -83.48
CA ALA A 10 -11.91 -34.85 -83.17
C ALA A 10 -12.84 -34.25 -82.11
N ILE A 11 -14.13 -34.47 -82.23
CA ILE A 11 -15.12 -33.98 -81.22
C ILE A 11 -14.87 -34.67 -79.90
N LEU A 12 -14.61 -35.94 -79.83
CA LEU A 12 -14.30 -36.67 -78.61
C LEU A 12 -13.03 -36.15 -77.95
N ALA A 13 -11.99 -35.86 -78.73
CA ALA A 13 -10.74 -35.28 -78.21
C ALA A 13 -10.94 -33.89 -77.60
N ILE A 14 -11.72 -33.04 -78.27
CA ILE A 14 -12.07 -31.71 -77.77
C ILE A 14 -12.89 -31.78 -76.44
N THR A 15 -13.81 -32.71 -76.35
CA THR A 15 -14.66 -32.89 -75.13
C THR A 15 -13.79 -33.37 -73.96
N ILE A 16 -12.84 -34.29 -74.19
CA ILE A 16 -11.94 -34.72 -73.14
C ILE A 16 -11.00 -33.59 -72.70
N LEU A 17 -10.53 -32.77 -73.61
CA LEU A 17 -9.62 -31.66 -73.34
C LEU A 17 -10.37 -30.57 -72.54
N LEU A 18 -11.59 -30.24 -72.93
CA LEU A 18 -12.44 -29.30 -72.13
C LEU A 18 -12.77 -29.84 -70.73
N GLY A 19 -13.15 -31.12 -70.62
CA GLY A 19 -13.37 -31.77 -69.34
C GLY A 19 -12.13 -31.77 -68.45
N GLY A 20 -10.94 -31.98 -69.03
CA GLY A 20 -9.66 -31.91 -68.31
C GLY A 20 -9.35 -30.52 -67.77
N ILE A 21 -9.60 -29.47 -68.55
CA ILE A 21 -9.40 -28.08 -68.10
C ILE A 21 -10.34 -27.71 -66.91
N ILE A 22 -11.61 -28.10 -67.00
CA ILE A 22 -12.60 -27.89 -65.96
C ILE A 22 -12.19 -28.66 -64.70
N PHE A 23 -11.78 -29.91 -64.84
CA PHE A 23 -11.33 -30.74 -63.72
C PHE A 23 -10.10 -30.16 -63.01
N ILE A 24 -9.09 -29.67 -63.72
CA ILE A 24 -7.91 -29.00 -63.13
C ILE A 24 -8.34 -27.71 -62.46
N GLY A 25 -9.21 -26.91 -63.04
CA GLY A 25 -9.72 -25.67 -62.47
C GLY A 25 -10.39 -25.88 -61.09
N LEU A 26 -11.32 -26.86 -61.05
CA LEU A 26 -12.04 -27.14 -59.81
C LEU A 26 -11.21 -27.82 -58.72
N ASN A 27 -10.31 -28.72 -59.08
CA ASN A 27 -9.55 -29.48 -58.06
C ASN A 27 -8.25 -28.84 -57.63
N PHE A 28 -7.63 -27.96 -58.42
CA PHE A 28 -6.34 -27.35 -58.08
C PHE A 28 -6.40 -25.85 -57.85
N ILE A 29 -7.18 -25.11 -58.65
CA ILE A 29 -7.18 -23.64 -58.53
C ILE A 29 -8.06 -23.18 -57.36
N GLN A 30 -9.28 -23.75 -57.25
CA GLN A 30 -10.18 -23.38 -56.16
C GLN A 30 -9.57 -23.63 -54.76
N PRO A 31 -9.06 -24.83 -54.43
CA PRO A 31 -8.52 -25.06 -53.10
C PRO A 31 -7.25 -24.24 -52.80
N SER A 32 -6.53 -23.81 -53.85
CA SER A 32 -5.39 -22.89 -53.66
C SER A 32 -5.84 -21.48 -53.30
N LEU A 33 -6.91 -20.98 -53.91
CA LEU A 33 -7.50 -19.66 -53.58
C LEU A 33 -8.10 -19.65 -52.17
N ASP A 34 -8.81 -20.70 -51.77
CA ASP A 34 -9.38 -20.84 -50.45
C ASP A 34 -8.30 -20.84 -49.34
N ARG A 35 -7.20 -21.57 -49.59
CA ARG A 35 -6.05 -21.53 -48.66
C ARG A 35 -5.42 -20.14 -48.53
N HIS A 36 -5.33 -19.39 -49.62
CA HIS A 36 -4.83 -18.02 -49.60
C HIS A 36 -5.74 -17.08 -48.77
N GLN A 37 -7.07 -17.26 -48.88
CA GLN A 37 -8.00 -16.48 -48.09
C GLN A 37 -7.88 -16.81 -46.60
N ILE A 38 -7.87 -18.11 -46.22
CA ILE A 38 -7.72 -18.57 -44.84
C ILE A 38 -6.40 -18.09 -44.25
N LEU A 39 -5.29 -18.14 -45.01
CA LEU A 39 -4.02 -17.62 -44.55
C LEU A 39 -4.08 -16.10 -44.29
N LYS A 40 -4.71 -15.36 -45.17
CA LYS A 40 -4.86 -13.90 -45.05
C LYS A 40 -5.71 -13.50 -43.83
N GLU A 41 -6.80 -14.23 -43.59
CA GLU A 41 -7.62 -14.06 -42.38
C GLU A 41 -6.83 -14.40 -41.11
N SER A 42 -6.08 -15.51 -41.11
CA SER A 42 -5.24 -15.92 -39.97
C SER A 42 -4.12 -14.93 -39.67
N ILE A 43 -3.54 -14.31 -40.69
CA ILE A 43 -2.55 -13.24 -40.52
C ILE A 43 -3.22 -12.01 -39.90
N ALA A 44 -4.36 -11.57 -40.42
CA ALA A 44 -5.08 -10.41 -39.88
C ALA A 44 -5.50 -10.62 -38.43
N GLU A 45 -6.02 -11.81 -38.08
CA GLU A 45 -6.36 -12.16 -36.70
C GLU A 45 -5.14 -12.16 -35.77
N THR A 46 -4.01 -12.66 -36.28
CA THR A 46 -2.75 -12.69 -35.49
C THR A 46 -2.21 -11.29 -35.31
N GLU A 47 -2.25 -10.42 -36.32
CA GLU A 47 -1.87 -9.02 -36.22
C GLU A 47 -2.73 -8.24 -35.20
N GLU A 48 -4.04 -8.49 -35.19
CA GLU A 48 -4.94 -7.91 -34.19
C GLU A 48 -4.60 -8.38 -32.78
N LYS A 49 -4.36 -9.67 -32.59
CA LYS A 49 -3.93 -10.21 -31.28
C LYS A 49 -2.59 -9.61 -30.83
N ILE A 50 -1.65 -9.42 -31.74
CA ILE A 50 -0.36 -8.76 -31.42
C ILE A 50 -0.60 -7.33 -30.96
N LYS A 51 -1.44 -6.57 -31.67
CA LYS A 51 -1.77 -5.19 -31.31
C LYS A 51 -2.40 -5.10 -29.94
N ILE A 52 -3.40 -5.93 -29.67
CA ILE A 52 -4.06 -6.00 -28.35
C ILE A 52 -3.05 -6.33 -27.25
N THR A 53 -2.16 -7.30 -27.51
CA THR A 53 -1.14 -7.70 -26.51
C THR A 53 -0.15 -6.56 -26.27
N GLN A 54 0.25 -5.82 -27.30
CA GLN A 54 1.12 -4.65 -27.15
C GLN A 54 0.45 -3.53 -26.34
N GLU A 55 -0.84 -3.28 -26.56
CA GLU A 55 -1.62 -2.32 -25.76
C GLU A 55 -1.69 -2.74 -24.29
N TYR A 56 -1.92 -4.03 -23.99
CA TYR A 56 -1.89 -4.56 -22.63
C TYR A 56 -0.51 -4.43 -21.98
N LEU A 57 0.56 -4.72 -22.71
CA LEU A 57 1.92 -4.54 -22.20
C LEU A 57 2.23 -3.08 -21.86
N ALA A 58 1.89 -2.15 -22.76
CA ALA A 58 2.07 -0.72 -22.51
C ALA A 58 1.29 -0.24 -21.29
N LYS A 59 0.04 -0.69 -21.15
CA LYS A 59 -0.80 -0.37 -19.98
C LYS A 59 -0.23 -0.96 -18.69
N THR A 60 0.24 -2.20 -18.73
CA THR A 60 0.85 -2.87 -17.57
C THR A 60 2.14 -2.15 -17.16
N GLN A 61 2.95 -1.74 -18.12
CA GLN A 61 4.18 -1.00 -17.85
C GLN A 61 3.91 0.36 -17.21
N SER A 62 2.92 1.09 -17.72
CA SER A 62 2.45 2.35 -17.10
C SER A 62 1.93 2.15 -15.68
N LEU A 63 1.22 1.04 -15.39
CA LEU A 63 0.76 0.73 -14.04
C LEU A 63 1.94 0.44 -13.09
N ILE A 64 2.95 -0.30 -13.56
CA ILE A 64 4.17 -0.57 -12.78
C ILE A 64 4.94 0.72 -12.48
N GLU A 65 5.07 1.61 -13.48
CA GLU A 65 5.73 2.91 -13.29
C GLU A 65 4.98 3.77 -12.27
N ASN A 66 3.66 3.83 -12.36
CA ASN A 66 2.82 4.53 -11.38
C ASN A 66 2.93 3.92 -9.98
N TYR A 67 2.92 2.58 -9.87
CA TYR A 67 3.11 1.91 -8.59
C TYR A 67 4.47 2.23 -7.98
N ASN A 68 5.54 2.16 -8.76
CA ASN A 68 6.89 2.49 -8.29
C ASN A 68 7.03 3.96 -7.88
N ALA A 69 6.33 4.87 -8.55
CA ALA A 69 6.31 6.29 -8.17
C ALA A 69 5.56 6.53 -6.86
N LEU A 70 4.56 5.70 -6.54
CA LEU A 70 3.79 5.78 -5.30
C LEU A 70 4.40 4.96 -4.15
N ALA A 71 5.31 4.01 -4.44
CA ALA A 71 5.90 3.12 -3.45
C ALA A 71 6.45 3.84 -2.19
N PRO A 72 7.22 4.95 -2.29
CA PRO A 72 7.69 5.65 -1.11
C PRO A 72 6.56 6.33 -0.31
N GLN A 73 5.44 6.67 -0.96
CA GLN A 73 4.28 7.23 -0.26
C GLN A 73 3.49 6.13 0.46
N VAL A 74 3.40 4.94 -0.13
CA VAL A 74 2.76 3.77 0.48
C VAL A 74 3.56 3.31 1.70
N GLU A 75 4.90 3.24 1.60
CA GLU A 75 5.78 2.89 2.72
C GLU A 75 5.61 3.86 3.90
N ASN A 76 5.57 5.16 3.64
CA ASN A 76 5.29 6.16 4.67
C ASN A 76 3.88 6.02 5.27
N MET A 77 2.90 5.61 4.46
CA MET A 77 1.53 5.38 4.91
C MET A 77 1.42 4.16 5.82
N GLU A 78 2.14 3.06 5.53
CA GLU A 78 2.21 1.87 6.39
C GLU A 78 2.87 2.17 7.74
N VAL A 79 3.87 3.07 7.76
CA VAL A 79 4.48 3.53 9.01
C VAL A 79 3.52 4.41 9.79
N ALA A 80 2.82 5.33 9.13
CA ALA A 80 1.87 6.24 9.77
C ALA A 80 0.61 5.53 10.29
N LEU A 81 0.14 4.51 9.54
CA LEU A 81 -1.08 3.77 9.83
C LEU A 81 -0.84 2.26 9.60
N PRO A 82 -0.20 1.57 10.56
CA PRO A 82 0.16 0.16 10.42
C PRO A 82 -1.06 -0.76 10.45
N ASP A 83 -0.92 -1.97 9.90
CA ASP A 83 -1.98 -2.99 9.84
C ASP A 83 -2.30 -3.65 11.20
N ASN A 84 -1.52 -3.33 12.24
CA ASN A 84 -1.69 -3.88 13.58
C ASN A 84 -1.29 -2.85 14.64
N PRO A 85 -1.69 -3.01 15.90
CA PRO A 85 -1.45 -2.02 16.96
C PRO A 85 0.03 -1.77 17.28
N GLN A 86 0.92 -2.74 16.99
CA GLN A 86 2.38 -2.64 17.23
C GLN A 86 2.72 -2.11 18.63
N THR A 87 2.08 -2.67 19.66
CA THR A 87 2.16 -2.20 21.04
C THR A 87 3.60 -2.14 21.56
N GLU A 88 4.41 -3.14 21.24
CA GLU A 88 5.82 -3.20 21.66
C GLU A 88 6.66 -2.06 21.05
N GLN A 89 6.43 -1.78 19.78
CA GLN A 89 7.12 -0.69 19.08
C GLN A 89 6.69 0.67 19.61
N THR A 90 5.38 0.86 19.86
CA THR A 90 4.84 2.09 20.45
C THR A 90 5.42 2.32 21.85
N LEU A 91 5.53 1.27 22.67
CA LEU A 91 6.18 1.33 23.96
C LEU A 91 7.65 1.78 23.85
N ALA A 92 8.40 1.14 22.94
CA ALA A 92 9.82 1.45 22.76
C ALA A 92 10.05 2.91 22.29
N ILE A 93 9.18 3.41 21.40
CA ILE A 93 9.23 4.80 20.93
C ILE A 93 8.94 5.78 22.09
N LEU A 94 7.86 5.56 22.82
CA LEU A 94 7.49 6.44 23.95
C LEU A 94 8.52 6.43 25.07
N ASP A 95 9.08 5.27 25.39
CA ASP A 95 10.13 5.14 26.41
C ASP A 95 11.40 5.87 25.96
N LYS A 96 11.81 5.71 24.71
CA LYS A 96 12.97 6.41 24.14
C LYS A 96 12.78 7.93 24.17
N ILE A 97 11.67 8.45 23.64
CA ILE A 97 11.39 9.89 23.65
C ILE A 97 11.30 10.41 25.10
N GLY A 98 10.71 9.62 25.99
CA GLY A 98 10.68 9.95 27.43
C GLY A 98 12.07 10.09 28.02
N GLN A 99 12.94 9.12 27.80
CA GLN A 99 14.32 9.15 28.31
C GLN A 99 15.13 10.33 27.74
N ASP A 100 14.99 10.60 26.43
CA ASP A 100 15.69 11.70 25.75
C ASP A 100 15.26 13.07 26.33
N ASN A 101 14.04 13.17 26.88
CA ASN A 101 13.48 14.38 27.50
C ASN A 101 13.42 14.34 29.05
N ASN A 102 14.17 13.47 29.68
CA ASN A 102 14.22 13.30 31.15
C ASN A 102 12.87 12.97 31.78
N ILE A 103 11.98 12.32 31.04
CA ILE A 103 10.68 11.84 31.54
C ILE A 103 10.77 10.35 31.80
N THR A 104 10.40 9.95 33.01
CA THR A 104 10.33 8.54 33.38
C THR A 104 8.87 8.19 33.62
N PHE A 105 8.35 7.28 32.81
CA PHE A 105 7.01 6.77 33.00
C PHE A 105 6.95 5.84 34.20
N THR A 106 6.08 6.16 35.16
CA THR A 106 5.83 5.32 36.32
C THR A 106 4.89 4.17 35.97
N ARG A 107 4.00 4.43 35.03
CA ARG A 107 3.02 3.45 34.53
C ARG A 107 2.68 3.76 33.08
N LEU A 108 2.65 2.73 32.26
CA LEU A 108 2.08 2.74 30.91
C LEU A 108 1.05 1.61 30.83
N ASN A 109 -0.12 1.91 30.34
CA ASN A 109 -1.21 0.96 30.12
C ASN A 109 -1.69 1.09 28.68
N PHE A 110 -1.84 -0.04 28.00
CA PHE A 110 -2.23 -0.14 26.60
C PHE A 110 -3.59 -0.82 26.51
N GLN A 111 -4.51 -0.25 25.75
CA GLN A 111 -5.82 -0.81 25.52
C GLN A 111 -6.19 -0.71 24.05
N GLU A 112 -6.46 -1.84 23.41
CA GLU A 112 -6.94 -1.90 22.04
C GLU A 112 -8.45 -1.70 22.00
N ILE A 113 -8.89 -0.78 21.13
CA ILE A 113 -10.30 -0.41 20.96
C ILE A 113 -10.63 -0.52 19.46
N PRO A 114 -11.21 -1.65 19.00
CA PRO A 114 -11.65 -1.75 17.61
C PRO A 114 -12.82 -0.81 17.35
N LYS A 115 -12.83 -0.15 16.20
CA LYS A 115 -13.95 0.65 15.71
C LYS A 115 -14.64 -0.09 14.57
N THR A 116 -15.94 -0.28 14.71
CA THR A 116 -16.78 -0.94 13.72
C THR A 116 -17.70 0.05 13.04
N ASP A 117 -18.03 -0.19 11.77
CA ASP A 117 -19.07 0.51 11.06
C ASP A 117 -20.48 0.05 11.47
N GLU A 118 -21.52 0.64 10.87
CA GLU A 118 -22.92 0.28 11.13
C GLU A 118 -23.24 -1.18 10.71
N THR A 119 -22.41 -1.79 9.87
CA THR A 119 -22.55 -3.18 9.41
C THR A 119 -21.77 -4.18 10.28
N GLY A 120 -21.01 -3.69 11.26
CA GLY A 120 -20.22 -4.52 12.19
C GLY A 120 -18.82 -4.87 11.67
N ASN A 121 -18.39 -4.31 10.53
CA ASN A 121 -17.02 -4.50 10.04
C ASN A 121 -16.06 -3.56 10.76
N ILE A 122 -14.87 -4.04 11.11
CA ILE A 122 -13.83 -3.22 11.71
C ILE A 122 -13.28 -2.28 10.63
N THR A 123 -13.39 -0.97 10.83
CA THR A 123 -12.91 0.04 9.89
C THR A 123 -11.51 0.54 10.23
N PHE A 124 -11.21 0.66 11.51
CA PHE A 124 -9.88 0.97 12.04
C PHE A 124 -9.82 0.58 13.52
N GLY A 125 -8.61 0.47 14.05
CA GLY A 125 -8.38 0.22 15.46
C GLY A 125 -7.72 1.42 16.14
N ILE A 126 -7.92 1.56 17.44
CA ILE A 126 -7.27 2.54 18.28
C ILE A 126 -6.50 1.80 19.37
N LEU A 127 -5.21 2.07 19.47
CA LEU A 127 -4.39 1.70 20.61
C LEU A 127 -4.38 2.91 21.57
N GLU A 128 -5.20 2.87 22.60
CA GLU A 128 -5.21 3.88 23.66
C GLU A 128 -4.06 3.60 24.63
N VAL A 129 -3.17 4.58 24.80
CA VAL A 129 -2.03 4.53 25.71
C VAL A 129 -2.24 5.52 26.83
N ARG A 130 -2.36 5.01 28.05
CA ARG A 130 -2.47 5.83 29.26
C ARG A 130 -1.13 5.82 29.98
N GLY A 131 -0.50 6.99 30.09
CA GLY A 131 0.78 7.16 30.74
C GLY A 131 0.67 7.99 32.02
N THR A 132 1.44 7.62 33.03
CA THR A 132 1.67 8.44 34.23
C THR A 132 3.17 8.65 34.38
N ALA A 133 3.59 9.89 34.51
CA ALA A 133 5.01 10.26 34.63
C ALA A 133 5.19 11.43 35.60
N VAL A 134 6.43 11.68 36.00
CA VAL A 134 6.85 12.88 36.69
C VAL A 134 7.79 13.66 35.78
N ALA A 135 7.46 14.92 35.52
CA ALA A 135 8.21 15.75 34.58
C ALA A 135 8.22 17.23 34.99
N SER A 136 9.22 17.98 34.54
CA SER A 136 9.16 19.43 34.51
C SER A 136 8.32 19.92 33.32
N TYR A 137 7.76 21.12 33.39
CA TYR A 137 6.99 21.68 32.28
C TYR A 137 7.81 21.80 30.97
N PRO A 138 9.07 22.27 30.97
CA PRO A 138 9.88 22.33 29.76
C PRO A 138 10.16 20.96 29.13
N ASP A 139 10.42 19.94 29.95
CA ASP A 139 10.70 18.59 29.47
C ASP A 139 9.43 17.95 28.89
N LEU A 140 8.29 18.14 29.55
CA LEU A 140 7.01 17.68 29.03
C LEU A 140 6.67 18.33 27.69
N LYS A 141 6.90 19.63 27.54
CA LYS A 141 6.66 20.32 26.27
C LYS A 141 7.50 19.73 25.13
N LYS A 142 8.79 19.50 25.37
CA LYS A 142 9.67 18.88 24.37
C LYS A 142 9.22 17.47 24.00
N PHE A 143 8.85 16.68 25.01
CA PHE A 143 8.31 15.34 24.80
C PHE A 143 7.08 15.36 23.89
N LEU A 144 6.12 16.25 24.13
CA LEU A 144 4.92 16.38 23.29
C LEU A 144 5.29 16.78 21.85
N GLU A 145 6.20 17.76 21.69
CA GLU A 145 6.67 18.19 20.37
C GLU A 145 7.42 17.07 19.60
N GLU A 146 8.11 16.17 20.29
CA GLU A 146 8.78 15.03 19.66
C GLU A 146 7.81 13.92 19.29
N VAL A 147 6.82 13.63 20.13
CA VAL A 147 5.77 12.66 19.80
C VAL A 147 4.95 13.14 18.60
N GLU A 148 4.68 14.45 18.47
CA GLU A 148 3.98 15.02 17.31
C GLU A 148 4.79 14.94 16.02
N LYS A 149 6.11 14.85 16.09
CA LYS A 149 7.00 14.68 14.91
C LYS A 149 7.14 13.24 14.44
N GLU A 150 6.74 12.28 15.26
CA GLU A 150 6.75 10.88 14.86
C GLU A 150 5.80 10.66 13.67
N LEU A 151 6.22 9.79 12.75
CA LEU A 151 5.45 9.52 11.53
C LEU A 151 4.11 8.82 11.81
N ARG A 152 3.97 8.23 12.99
CA ARG A 152 2.77 7.47 13.35
C ARG A 152 1.61 8.40 13.68
N LEU A 153 0.43 8.10 13.14
CA LEU A 153 -0.78 8.86 13.41
C LEU A 153 -1.19 8.70 14.87
N ALA A 154 -1.05 9.76 15.64
CA ALA A 154 -1.37 9.79 17.06
C ALA A 154 -2.13 11.06 17.43
N ASP A 155 -3.02 10.95 18.41
CA ASP A 155 -3.82 12.06 18.94
C ASP A 155 -3.75 12.10 20.46
N LEU A 156 -3.42 13.27 21.02
CA LEU A 156 -3.41 13.50 22.46
C LEU A 156 -4.84 13.77 22.93
N LYS A 157 -5.48 12.78 23.51
CA LYS A 157 -6.88 12.85 23.97
C LYS A 157 -7.04 13.60 25.30
N ASN A 158 -6.11 13.41 26.22
CA ASN A 158 -6.15 14.05 27.52
C ASN A 158 -4.76 14.31 28.08
N LEU A 159 -4.59 15.42 28.76
CA LEU A 159 -3.36 15.77 29.48
C LEU A 159 -3.77 16.44 30.83
N GLU A 160 -3.38 15.82 31.90
CA GLU A 160 -3.58 16.36 33.25
C GLU A 160 -2.24 16.58 33.95
N MET A 161 -2.06 17.74 34.55
CA MET A 161 -0.85 18.11 35.26
C MET A 161 -1.18 18.50 36.67
N ASN A 162 -0.67 17.79 37.65
CA ASN A 162 -0.84 18.09 39.05
C ASN A 162 0.53 18.42 39.68
N PRO A 163 0.71 19.56 40.36
CA PRO A 163 1.99 19.89 40.97
C PRO A 163 2.37 18.84 42.01
N VAL A 164 3.63 18.40 41.96
CA VAL A 164 4.20 17.59 43.05
C VAL A 164 4.49 18.53 44.20
N ILE A 165 3.61 18.57 45.21
CA ILE A 165 3.86 19.33 46.43
C ILE A 165 4.99 18.62 47.18
N GLY A 166 6.21 19.14 47.04
CA GLY A 166 7.40 18.56 47.67
C GLY A 166 7.29 18.58 49.19
N VAL A 167 7.63 17.46 49.81
CA VAL A 167 7.78 17.29 51.27
C VAL A 167 9.09 18.00 51.76
N GLU A 168 9.46 19.12 51.20
CA GLU A 168 10.72 19.81 51.56
C GLU A 168 10.58 20.91 52.62
N GLU A 169 9.38 21.14 53.21
CA GLU A 169 9.25 22.15 54.29
C GLU A 169 9.29 21.59 55.73
N MET A 170 9.62 20.33 55.96
CA MET A 170 9.58 19.78 57.33
C MET A 170 10.98 19.53 57.97
N GLN A 171 12.08 20.05 57.45
CA GLN A 171 13.36 19.94 58.14
C GLN A 171 14.24 21.20 57.99
N ALA A 172 13.76 22.34 58.40
CA ALA A 172 14.63 23.52 58.57
C ALA A 172 14.54 24.08 60.00
N THR A 173 14.77 23.22 60.97
CA THR A 173 15.21 23.69 62.30
C THR A 173 16.60 23.13 62.56
N GLY A 174 17.63 23.90 62.22
CA GLY A 174 19.00 23.54 62.58
C GLY A 174 20.07 23.93 61.56
N SER A 175 20.50 25.21 61.64
CA SER A 175 21.88 25.66 61.38
C SER A 175 22.72 24.97 60.25
N LYS A 176 22.96 25.68 59.15
CA LYS A 176 24.25 26.17 58.67
C LYS A 176 24.19 26.59 57.20
N LYS A 177 24.85 27.71 56.90
CA LYS A 177 25.08 28.26 55.55
C LYS A 177 25.29 27.18 54.50
N SER A 178 24.40 27.17 53.52
CA SER A 178 24.58 26.41 52.29
C SER A 178 24.34 27.35 51.12
N THR A 179 25.31 27.40 50.23
CA THR A 179 25.37 28.04 48.95
C THR A 179 24.04 27.96 48.21
N ALA A 180 23.62 29.07 47.62
CA ALA A 180 22.40 29.23 46.86
C ALA A 180 22.23 28.11 45.80
N LYS A 181 21.42 27.13 46.11
CA LYS A 181 21.00 26.11 45.18
C LYS A 181 20.00 26.77 44.21
N LYS A 182 20.30 26.73 42.92
CA LYS A 182 19.40 27.16 41.85
C LYS A 182 17.99 26.62 42.13
N PRO A 183 16.92 27.44 42.05
CA PRO A 183 15.57 26.94 42.33
C PRO A 183 15.32 25.73 41.43
N SER A 184 15.01 24.61 42.02
CA SER A 184 14.61 23.41 41.28
C SER A 184 13.32 23.72 40.51
N GLU A 185 13.32 23.43 39.24
CA GLU A 185 12.11 23.61 38.42
C GLU A 185 10.94 22.82 39.05
N PRO A 186 9.74 23.38 39.03
CA PRO A 186 8.58 22.70 39.61
C PRO A 186 8.32 21.41 38.84
N MET A 187 8.19 20.29 39.55
CA MET A 187 7.87 19.00 39.03
C MET A 187 6.35 18.76 39.08
N PHE A 188 5.83 18.08 38.10
CA PHE A 188 4.40 17.76 37.96
C PHE A 188 4.21 16.26 37.84
N ASN A 189 3.17 15.72 38.48
CA ASN A 189 2.60 14.43 38.13
C ASN A 189 1.76 14.64 36.87
N VAL A 190 2.15 14.01 35.81
CA VAL A 190 1.51 14.10 34.48
C VAL A 190 0.75 12.83 34.22
N GLN A 191 -0.51 12.97 33.84
CA GLN A 191 -1.30 11.88 33.26
C GLN A 191 -1.63 12.25 31.83
N LEU A 192 -1.33 11.34 30.89
CA LEU A 192 -1.59 11.56 29.48
C LEU A 192 -2.31 10.37 28.87
N ILE A 193 -3.15 10.64 27.89
CA ILE A 193 -3.85 9.64 27.12
C ILE A 193 -3.61 9.94 25.64
N TYR A 194 -2.92 9.04 24.96
CA TYR A 194 -2.71 9.06 23.51
C TYR A 194 -3.54 7.99 22.83
N ASN A 195 -4.08 8.31 21.66
CA ASN A 195 -4.70 7.36 20.75
C ASN A 195 -3.77 7.20 19.54
N PHE A 196 -3.26 5.99 19.31
CA PHE A 196 -2.55 5.61 18.09
C PHE A 196 -3.51 4.84 17.20
N TYR A 197 -3.54 5.18 15.92
CA TYR A 197 -4.44 4.55 14.96
C TYR A 197 -3.75 3.43 14.19
N TYR A 198 -4.52 2.40 13.80
CA TYR A 198 -4.05 1.30 12.96
C TYR A 198 -5.19 0.76 12.10
N LEU A 199 -4.85 0.11 10.98
CA LEU A 199 -5.79 -0.62 10.14
C LEU A 199 -5.80 -2.08 10.59
N PRO A 200 -6.97 -2.70 10.82
CA PRO A 200 -7.09 -4.09 11.23
C PRO A 200 -7.02 -5.05 10.06
#